data_eaefa7bc6aab8baf6d7f8e25c29d80f7
#
_entry.id   eaefa7bc6aab8baf6d7f8e25c29d80f7
#
_cell.length_a   1.000
_cell.length_b   1.000
_cell.length_c   1.000
_cell.angle_alpha   90.00
_cell.angle_beta   90.00
_cell.angle_gamma   90.00
#
_symmetry.space_group_name_H-M   'P 1'
#
loop_
_entity.id
_entity.type
_entity.pdbx_description
1 polymer ?
#
loop_
_entity_poly.entity_id
_entity_poly.type
_entity_poly.pdbx_seq_one_letter_code
_entity_poly.pdbx_strand_id
1 'polypeptide(L)'
;MKHNSYNTIFTFQKSFLTMKNLHEKLKKADYKKVKFKVTKTQHLLIKAAINGVKGNFILDTGASNSCVGFEGIDHFALKAENSKTKASGAGATGMFTQMASNNKLKLDKWKTSKLDLVIFDLSHVNEALSQYKVKPVHGIIGADVLLKGKGIIDYFNHCLYLK
;
A
#
# COMPACT_ATOMS: atom_id res chain seq x y z
N MET A 1 29.15 -36.86 -1.61
CA MET A 1 28.07 -35.84 -1.43
C MET A 1 28.48 -34.48 -1.97
N LYS A 2 28.48 -34.26 -3.31
CA LYS A 2 28.86 -32.99 -3.95
C LYS A 2 27.89 -32.55 -5.08
N HIS A 3 26.64 -33.07 -5.12
CA HIS A 3 25.74 -32.83 -6.24
C HIS A 3 24.64 -31.77 -6.00
N ASN A 4 24.55 -31.14 -4.80
CA ASN A 4 23.41 -30.28 -4.45
C ASN A 4 23.63 -28.75 -4.65
N SER A 5 24.90 -28.31 -4.74
CA SER A 5 25.19 -26.87 -4.83
C SER A 5 25.00 -26.28 -6.25
N TYR A 6 25.28 -27.04 -7.29
CA TYR A 6 25.15 -26.56 -8.67
C TYR A 6 23.70 -26.39 -9.11
N ASN A 7 22.80 -27.29 -8.69
CA ASN A 7 21.37 -27.17 -9.00
C ASN A 7 20.73 -25.96 -8.34
N THR A 8 21.14 -25.62 -7.11
CA THR A 8 20.64 -24.44 -6.38
C THR A 8 21.05 -23.13 -7.06
N ILE A 9 22.32 -23.03 -7.50
CA ILE A 9 22.84 -21.83 -8.18
C ILE A 9 22.16 -21.64 -9.54
N PHE A 10 21.97 -22.72 -10.31
CA PHE A 10 21.33 -22.67 -11.62
C PHE A 10 19.85 -22.28 -11.53
N THR A 11 19.16 -22.79 -10.51
CA THR A 11 17.76 -22.46 -10.23
C THR A 11 17.62 -20.99 -9.82
N PHE A 12 18.54 -20.47 -9.01
CA PHE A 12 18.56 -19.08 -8.57
C PHE A 12 18.84 -18.11 -9.75
N GLN A 13 19.79 -18.44 -10.62
CA GLN A 13 20.08 -17.66 -11.83
C GLN A 13 18.91 -17.64 -12.81
N LYS A 14 18.23 -18.77 -13.00
CA LYS A 14 17.06 -18.86 -13.88
C LYS A 14 15.88 -18.06 -13.32
N SER A 15 15.65 -18.10 -12.01
CA SER A 15 14.65 -17.30 -11.31
C SER A 15 14.93 -15.80 -11.41
N PHE A 16 16.18 -15.38 -11.21
CA PHE A 16 16.59 -13.97 -11.33
C PHE A 16 16.43 -13.43 -12.76
N LEU A 17 16.75 -14.23 -13.78
CA LEU A 17 16.57 -13.86 -15.19
C LEU A 17 15.08 -13.71 -15.54
N THR A 18 14.23 -14.58 -14.99
CA THR A 18 12.76 -14.54 -15.18
C THR A 18 12.15 -13.29 -14.55
N MET A 19 12.61 -12.90 -13.35
CA MET A 19 12.14 -11.70 -12.65
C MET A 19 12.59 -10.40 -13.33
N LYS A 20 13.80 -10.36 -13.88
CA LYS A 20 14.26 -9.23 -14.70
C LYS A 20 13.39 -9.09 -15.97
N ASN A 21 13.01 -10.22 -16.57
CA ASN A 21 12.08 -10.26 -17.70
C ASN A 21 10.68 -9.73 -17.34
N LEU A 22 10.17 -10.01 -16.14
CA LEU A 22 8.86 -9.52 -15.68
C LEU A 22 8.86 -7.98 -15.61
N HIS A 23 9.87 -7.40 -14.97
CA HIS A 23 9.98 -5.93 -14.86
C HIS A 23 9.99 -5.24 -16.23
N GLU A 24 10.82 -5.75 -17.16
CA GLU A 24 10.90 -5.19 -18.51
C GLU A 24 9.59 -5.34 -19.29
N LYS A 25 8.90 -6.47 -19.17
CA LYS A 25 7.57 -6.68 -19.77
C LYS A 25 6.54 -5.72 -19.21
N LEU A 26 6.48 -5.54 -17.88
CA LEU A 26 5.55 -4.63 -17.22
C LEU A 26 5.86 -3.17 -17.57
N LYS A 27 7.14 -2.80 -17.65
CA LYS A 27 7.56 -1.46 -18.11
C LYS A 27 7.10 -1.18 -19.55
N LYS A 28 7.27 -2.15 -20.47
CA LYS A 28 6.77 -2.04 -21.85
C LYS A 28 5.24 -1.96 -21.91
N ALA A 29 4.54 -2.57 -20.96
CA ALA A 29 3.09 -2.48 -20.82
C ALA A 29 2.62 -1.22 -20.05
N ASP A 30 3.50 -0.23 -19.85
CA ASP A 30 3.28 1.05 -19.21
C ASP A 30 3.01 1.00 -17.69
N TYR A 31 3.36 -0.10 -17.03
CA TYR A 31 3.30 -0.14 -15.57
C TYR A 31 4.37 0.73 -14.92
N LYS A 32 3.98 1.44 -13.87
CA LYS A 32 4.87 2.22 -13.01
C LYS A 32 5.26 1.39 -11.79
N LYS A 33 6.55 1.29 -11.52
CA LYS A 33 7.10 0.55 -10.38
C LYS A 33 7.15 1.44 -9.15
N VAL A 34 6.56 1.00 -8.04
CA VAL A 34 6.56 1.67 -6.74
C VAL A 34 7.21 0.75 -5.72
N LYS A 35 8.23 1.20 -4.99
CA LYS A 35 8.90 0.40 -3.97
C LYS A 35 8.12 0.41 -2.66
N PHE A 36 8.10 -0.71 -1.96
CA PHE A 36 7.64 -0.81 -0.58
C PHE A 36 8.71 -1.48 0.31
N LYS A 37 8.54 -1.39 1.61
CA LYS A 37 9.35 -2.09 2.62
C LYS A 37 8.49 -3.11 3.32
N VAL A 38 9.05 -4.30 3.58
CA VAL A 38 8.42 -5.31 4.42
C VAL A 38 8.89 -5.10 5.85
N THR A 39 7.97 -4.99 6.81
CA THR A 39 8.28 -4.87 8.23
C THR A 39 8.59 -6.24 8.85
N LYS A 40 9.08 -6.25 10.10
CA LYS A 40 9.22 -7.50 10.87
C LYS A 40 7.87 -8.21 11.11
N THR A 41 6.78 -7.46 11.10
CA THR A 41 5.40 -7.96 11.21
C THR A 41 4.77 -8.28 9.85
N GLN A 42 5.59 -8.33 8.80
CA GLN A 42 5.20 -8.65 7.41
C GLN A 42 4.23 -7.65 6.74
N HIS A 43 3.99 -6.49 7.35
CA HIS A 43 3.25 -5.42 6.68
C HIS A 43 4.08 -4.78 5.57
N LEU A 44 3.42 -4.42 4.48
CA LEU A 44 4.02 -3.72 3.35
C LEU A 44 3.90 -2.21 3.55
N LEU A 45 4.99 -1.53 3.87
CA LEU A 45 5.01 -0.07 4.03
C LEU A 45 5.35 0.62 2.71
N ILE A 46 4.47 1.49 2.27
CA ILE A 46 4.58 2.25 1.02
C ILE A 46 4.50 3.76 1.29
N LYS A 47 5.25 4.53 0.52
CA LYS A 47 5.16 5.99 0.55
C LYS A 47 4.19 6.47 -0.52
N ALA A 48 3.26 7.34 -0.14
CA ALA A 48 2.32 7.98 -1.05
C ALA A 48 2.24 9.47 -0.76
N ALA A 49 1.64 10.21 -1.67
CA ALA A 49 1.23 11.59 -1.40
C ALA A 49 -0.26 11.73 -1.71
N ILE A 50 -1.01 12.30 -0.75
CA ILE A 50 -2.41 12.67 -0.91
C ILE A 50 -2.46 14.19 -1.00
N ASN A 51 -3.14 14.71 -2.01
CA ASN A 51 -3.27 16.15 -2.30
C ASN A 51 -1.91 16.90 -2.35
N GLY A 52 -0.82 16.18 -2.72
CA GLY A 52 0.55 16.71 -2.78
C GLY A 52 1.36 16.53 -1.50
N VAL A 53 0.74 16.18 -0.38
CA VAL A 53 1.40 15.99 0.93
C VAL A 53 1.82 14.53 1.11
N LYS A 54 3.09 14.31 1.49
CA LYS A 54 3.66 12.97 1.66
C LYS A 54 3.20 12.29 2.95
N GLY A 55 2.97 10.97 2.88
CA GLY A 55 2.66 10.13 4.03
C GLY A 55 3.22 8.72 3.90
N ASN A 56 3.18 7.98 5.01
CA ASN A 56 3.51 6.55 5.08
C ASN A 56 2.20 5.78 5.18
N PHE A 57 2.09 4.67 4.47
CA PHE A 57 0.88 3.87 4.39
C PHE A 57 1.21 2.39 4.50
N ILE A 58 0.27 1.60 4.98
CA ILE A 58 0.27 0.15 4.78
C ILE A 58 -0.38 -0.12 3.41
N LEU A 59 0.21 -0.98 2.61
CA LEU A 59 -0.42 -1.57 1.44
C LEU A 59 -1.12 -2.85 1.88
N ASP A 60 -2.45 -2.87 1.82
CA ASP A 60 -3.26 -3.96 2.35
C ASP A 60 -4.34 -4.39 1.35
N THR A 61 -4.21 -5.62 0.83
CA THR A 61 -5.19 -6.21 -0.09
C THR A 61 -6.49 -6.61 0.60
N GLY A 62 -6.49 -6.73 1.93
CA GLY A 62 -7.67 -7.05 2.74
C GLY A 62 -8.54 -5.83 3.06
N ALA A 63 -8.02 -4.62 2.90
CA ALA A 63 -8.79 -3.39 3.03
C ALA A 63 -9.54 -3.09 1.72
N SER A 64 -10.87 -3.08 1.75
CA SER A 64 -11.68 -2.78 0.55
C SER A 64 -11.48 -1.37 0.03
N ASN A 65 -11.33 -0.40 0.94
CA ASN A 65 -11.14 1.02 0.64
C ASN A 65 -9.84 1.53 1.25
N SER A 66 -9.21 2.47 0.56
CA SER A 66 -8.11 3.24 1.12
C SER A 66 -8.62 4.18 2.22
N CYS A 67 -7.82 4.34 3.25
CA CYS A 67 -8.22 5.12 4.42
C CYS A 67 -7.06 5.92 5.00
N VAL A 68 -7.42 6.88 5.88
CA VAL A 68 -6.47 7.66 6.71
C VAL A 68 -6.99 7.77 8.13
N GLY A 69 -6.09 8.04 9.08
CA GLY A 69 -6.47 8.39 10.44
C GLY A 69 -7.08 9.79 10.52
N PHE A 70 -7.77 10.12 11.63
CA PHE A 70 -8.34 11.45 11.83
C PHE A 70 -7.30 12.57 11.75
N GLU A 71 -6.07 12.32 12.20
CA GLU A 71 -4.93 13.25 12.06
C GLU A 71 -4.57 13.52 10.59
N GLY A 72 -5.00 12.64 9.68
CA GLY A 72 -4.82 12.83 8.24
C GLY A 72 -5.69 13.94 7.66
N ILE A 73 -6.75 14.35 8.34
CA ILE A 73 -7.64 15.42 7.86
C ILE A 73 -6.84 16.71 7.66
N ASP A 74 -6.18 17.18 8.71
CA ASP A 74 -5.37 18.41 8.64
C ASP A 74 -4.10 18.18 7.85
N HIS A 75 -3.42 17.03 8.06
CA HIS A 75 -2.16 16.72 7.40
C HIS A 75 -2.25 16.73 5.86
N PHE A 76 -3.34 16.19 5.30
CA PHE A 76 -3.55 16.10 3.84
C PHE A 76 -4.53 17.15 3.30
N ALA A 77 -4.97 18.09 4.13
CA ALA A 77 -5.98 19.10 3.81
C ALA A 77 -7.24 18.47 3.20
N LEU A 78 -7.82 17.49 3.89
CA LEU A 78 -8.99 16.76 3.43
C LEU A 78 -10.26 17.54 3.72
N LYS A 79 -11.22 17.50 2.80
CA LYS A 79 -12.60 17.94 3.04
C LYS A 79 -13.39 16.75 3.57
N ALA A 80 -13.42 16.60 4.89
CA ALA A 80 -14.07 15.50 5.55
C ALA A 80 -15.56 15.79 5.81
N GLU A 81 -16.40 14.80 5.54
CA GLU A 81 -17.84 14.82 5.78
C GLU A 81 -18.24 13.59 6.59
N ASN A 82 -19.27 13.70 7.42
CA ASN A 82 -19.75 12.55 8.19
C ASN A 82 -20.26 11.46 7.25
N SER A 83 -19.80 10.24 7.49
CA SER A 83 -20.25 9.05 6.74
C SER A 83 -21.38 8.36 7.49
N LYS A 84 -22.41 7.92 6.73
CA LYS A 84 -23.44 7.03 7.27
C LYS A 84 -22.97 5.58 7.37
N THR A 85 -21.87 5.25 6.70
CA THR A 85 -21.28 3.90 6.69
C THR A 85 -20.33 3.74 7.87
N LYS A 86 -20.52 2.69 8.65
CA LYS A 86 -19.58 2.32 9.72
C LYS A 86 -18.48 1.46 9.15
N ALA A 87 -17.24 1.67 9.56
CA ALA A 87 -16.15 0.78 9.22
C ALA A 87 -16.12 -0.45 10.13
N SER A 88 -15.70 -1.56 9.56
CA SER A 88 -15.40 -2.79 10.29
C SER A 88 -14.06 -3.32 9.80
N GLY A 89 -13.20 -3.72 10.71
CA GLY A 89 -11.87 -4.26 10.40
C GLY A 89 -10.92 -4.14 11.58
N ALA A 90 -9.75 -4.79 11.50
CA ALA A 90 -8.72 -4.77 12.54
C ALA A 90 -9.23 -5.10 13.95
N GLY A 91 -10.23 -6.01 14.08
CA GLY A 91 -10.79 -6.44 15.36
C GLY A 91 -11.88 -5.53 15.95
N ALA A 92 -12.26 -4.45 15.25
CA ALA A 92 -13.33 -3.55 15.68
C ALA A 92 -14.49 -3.53 14.67
N THR A 93 -15.71 -3.36 15.18
CA THR A 93 -16.93 -3.25 14.36
C THR A 93 -17.68 -1.97 14.72
N GLY A 94 -18.36 -1.39 13.74
CA GLY A 94 -19.23 -0.23 13.97
C GLY A 94 -18.49 1.08 14.30
N MET A 95 -17.21 1.19 13.91
CA MET A 95 -16.42 2.41 14.14
C MET A 95 -17.04 3.63 13.46
N PHE A 96 -17.00 4.76 14.15
CA PHE A 96 -17.34 6.05 13.56
C PHE A 96 -16.39 6.37 12.41
N THR A 97 -16.96 6.78 11.29
CA THR A 97 -16.19 7.13 10.09
C THR A 97 -16.63 8.46 9.52
N GLN A 98 -15.67 9.11 8.87
CA GLN A 98 -15.92 10.20 7.94
C GLN A 98 -15.44 9.79 6.55
N MET A 99 -15.79 10.56 5.54
CA MET A 99 -15.33 10.39 4.17
C MET A 99 -14.77 11.68 3.62
N ALA A 100 -13.73 11.57 2.82
CA ALA A 100 -13.23 12.68 2.02
C ALA A 100 -13.19 12.24 0.56
N SER A 101 -13.97 12.90 -0.29
CA SER A 101 -14.09 12.56 -1.71
C SER A 101 -13.16 13.39 -2.60
N ASN A 102 -12.93 12.89 -3.83
CA ASN A 102 -12.20 13.61 -4.89
C ASN A 102 -10.74 13.97 -4.56
N ASN A 103 -10.06 13.15 -3.78
CA ASN A 103 -8.64 13.36 -3.46
C ASN A 103 -7.71 12.91 -4.60
N LYS A 104 -6.55 13.54 -4.67
CA LYS A 104 -5.46 13.16 -5.57
C LYS A 104 -4.50 12.24 -4.83
N LEU A 105 -4.20 11.06 -5.39
CA LEU A 105 -3.19 10.15 -4.88
C LEU A 105 -2.03 10.05 -5.86
N LYS A 106 -0.82 10.08 -5.33
CA LYS A 106 0.42 9.82 -6.06
C LYS A 106 1.23 8.75 -5.36
N LEU A 107 1.58 7.70 -6.10
CA LEU A 107 2.47 6.62 -5.71
C LEU A 107 3.66 6.61 -6.67
N ASP A 108 4.74 7.27 -6.30
CA ASP A 108 5.91 7.55 -7.15
C ASP A 108 5.51 8.21 -8.49
N LYS A 109 5.59 7.49 -9.60
CA LYS A 109 5.21 7.98 -10.95
C LYS A 109 3.74 7.74 -11.30
N TRP A 110 3.07 6.84 -10.58
CA TRP A 110 1.65 6.57 -10.78
C TRP A 110 0.79 7.61 -10.05
N LYS A 111 -0.30 8.03 -10.68
CA LYS A 111 -1.21 9.04 -10.13
C LYS A 111 -2.65 8.68 -10.44
N THR A 112 -3.52 9.00 -9.52
CA THR A 112 -4.98 9.01 -9.77
C THR A 112 -5.60 10.23 -9.12
N SER A 113 -6.71 10.68 -9.68
CA SER A 113 -7.62 11.67 -9.11
C SER A 113 -8.95 10.99 -8.77
N LYS A 114 -9.82 11.68 -8.05
CA LYS A 114 -11.12 11.14 -7.63
C LYS A 114 -10.96 9.86 -6.79
N LEU A 115 -10.07 9.92 -5.80
CA LEU A 115 -9.97 8.91 -4.75
C LEU A 115 -10.83 9.33 -3.58
N ASP A 116 -11.73 8.46 -3.17
CA ASP A 116 -12.48 8.62 -1.95
C ASP A 116 -11.74 7.92 -0.82
N LEU A 117 -11.60 8.58 0.31
CA LEU A 117 -10.88 8.09 1.47
C LEU A 117 -11.84 7.91 2.63
N VAL A 118 -11.82 6.75 3.24
CA VAL A 118 -12.47 6.52 4.54
C VAL A 118 -11.56 7.08 5.63
N ILE A 119 -12.13 7.77 6.60
CA ILE A 119 -11.40 8.37 7.72
C ILE A 119 -11.93 7.74 9.01
N PHE A 120 -11.04 7.16 9.79
CA PHE A 120 -11.38 6.54 11.06
C PHE A 120 -10.15 6.47 11.98
N ASP A 121 -10.37 6.03 13.22
CA ASP A 121 -9.30 5.92 14.22
C ASP A 121 -8.32 4.79 13.87
N LEU A 122 -7.06 5.14 13.64
CA LEU A 122 -5.94 4.23 13.38
C LEU A 122 -5.06 3.98 14.60
N SER A 123 -5.45 4.43 15.79
CA SER A 123 -4.64 4.31 17.03
C SER A 123 -4.23 2.86 17.27
N HIS A 124 -5.15 1.91 17.20
CA HIS A 124 -4.84 0.48 17.40
C HIS A 124 -3.82 -0.06 16.41
N VAL A 125 -3.93 0.35 15.15
CA VAL A 125 -2.96 -0.05 14.09
C VAL A 125 -1.58 0.53 14.43
N ASN A 126 -1.51 1.80 14.78
CA ASN A 126 -0.26 2.49 15.09
C ASN A 126 0.36 1.99 16.41
N GLU A 127 -0.42 1.66 17.41
CA GLU A 127 0.04 1.02 18.66
C GLU A 127 0.66 -0.35 18.35
N ALA A 128 -0.01 -1.20 17.59
CA ALA A 128 0.54 -2.49 17.18
C ALA A 128 1.86 -2.36 16.42
N LEU A 129 1.96 -1.40 15.50
CA LEU A 129 3.20 -1.11 14.78
C LEU A 129 4.33 -0.63 15.69
N SER A 130 4.02 0.22 16.69
CA SER A 130 4.99 0.80 17.60
C SER A 130 5.69 -0.24 18.48
N GLN A 131 4.98 -1.30 18.90
CA GLN A 131 5.54 -2.43 19.65
C GLN A 131 6.72 -3.09 18.93
N TYR A 132 6.74 -3.01 17.58
CA TYR A 132 7.81 -3.55 16.73
C TYR A 132 8.77 -2.48 16.22
N LYS A 133 8.75 -1.27 16.83
CA LYS A 133 9.58 -0.12 16.43
C LYS A 133 9.35 0.32 14.97
N VAL A 134 8.16 0.11 14.47
CA VAL A 134 7.71 0.63 13.17
C VAL A 134 7.11 2.01 13.41
N LYS A 135 7.48 2.99 12.57
CA LYS A 135 6.93 4.34 12.66
C LYS A 135 5.44 4.33 12.35
N PRO A 136 4.65 5.20 12.99
CA PRO A 136 3.23 5.34 12.70
C PRO A 136 2.97 5.59 11.22
N VAL A 137 1.84 5.05 10.75
CA VAL A 137 1.34 5.26 9.39
C VAL A 137 0.18 6.24 9.41
N HIS A 138 0.02 6.97 8.31
CA HIS A 138 -1.07 7.93 8.13
C HIS A 138 -2.35 7.26 7.62
N GLY A 139 -2.22 6.04 7.06
CA GLY A 139 -3.35 5.35 6.46
C GLY A 139 -2.99 4.01 5.83
N ILE A 140 -3.95 3.50 5.08
CA ILE A 140 -3.88 2.23 4.36
C ILE A 140 -4.24 2.49 2.90
N ILE A 141 -3.46 1.90 1.98
CA ILE A 141 -3.81 1.83 0.55
C ILE A 141 -4.46 0.48 0.32
N GLY A 142 -5.73 0.50 -0.05
CA GLY A 142 -6.58 -0.68 -0.16
C GLY A 142 -6.77 -1.20 -1.58
N ALA A 143 -7.71 -2.14 -1.69
CA ALA A 143 -8.06 -2.81 -2.93
C ALA A 143 -8.62 -1.85 -3.99
N ASP A 144 -9.30 -0.79 -3.60
CA ASP A 144 -9.83 0.27 -4.49
C ASP A 144 -8.73 0.87 -5.39
N VAL A 145 -7.58 1.20 -4.81
CA VAL A 145 -6.41 1.70 -5.53
C VAL A 145 -5.76 0.60 -6.36
N LEU A 146 -5.64 -0.60 -5.80
CA LEU A 146 -5.04 -1.74 -6.49
C LEU A 146 -5.83 -2.14 -7.74
N LEU A 147 -7.15 -2.22 -7.62
CA LEU A 147 -8.05 -2.52 -8.75
C LEU A 147 -7.97 -1.43 -9.82
N LYS A 148 -8.04 -0.15 -9.41
CA LYS A 148 -7.95 1.00 -10.32
C LYS A 148 -6.64 1.03 -11.10
N GLY A 149 -5.52 0.69 -10.43
CA GLY A 149 -4.19 0.66 -11.03
C GLY A 149 -3.80 -0.69 -11.62
N LYS A 150 -4.71 -1.68 -11.71
CA LYS A 150 -4.40 -3.05 -12.14
C LYS A 150 -3.16 -3.60 -11.42
N GLY A 151 -3.14 -3.48 -10.11
CA GLY A 151 -1.98 -3.68 -9.25
C GLY A 151 -1.40 -5.09 -9.32
N ILE A 152 -0.08 -5.18 -9.40
CA ILE A 152 0.68 -6.42 -9.30
C ILE A 152 1.69 -6.25 -8.17
N ILE A 153 1.58 -7.07 -7.12
CA ILE A 153 2.48 -7.04 -5.97
C ILE A 153 3.58 -8.07 -6.18
N ASP A 154 4.82 -7.60 -6.24
CA ASP A 154 6.02 -8.42 -6.38
C ASP A 154 6.74 -8.46 -5.03
N TYR A 155 6.48 -9.49 -4.26
CA TYR A 155 7.13 -9.72 -2.96
C TYR A 155 8.61 -9.99 -3.08
N PHE A 156 9.05 -10.60 -4.17
CA PHE A 156 10.46 -10.92 -4.37
C PHE A 156 11.31 -9.66 -4.53
N ASN A 157 10.82 -8.68 -5.29
CA ASN A 157 11.53 -7.42 -5.54
C ASN A 157 11.03 -6.27 -4.65
N HIS A 158 10.14 -6.55 -3.71
CA HIS A 158 9.52 -5.56 -2.80
C HIS A 158 8.96 -4.35 -3.55
N CYS A 159 8.11 -4.59 -4.53
CA CYS A 159 7.51 -3.52 -5.30
C CYS A 159 6.08 -3.83 -5.75
N LEU A 160 5.34 -2.75 -5.94
CA LEU A 160 4.01 -2.71 -6.53
C LEU A 160 4.15 -2.13 -7.93
N TYR A 161 3.51 -2.76 -8.90
CA TYR A 161 3.34 -2.22 -10.25
C TYR A 161 1.91 -1.74 -10.43
N LEU A 162 1.73 -0.53 -10.97
CA LEU A 162 0.43 0.10 -11.25
C LEU A 162 0.41 0.64 -12.68
N LYS A 163 -0.72 0.50 -13.33
CA LYS A 163 -0.95 0.99 -14.69
C LYS A 163 -1.98 2.11 -14.74
#